data_ed319a1d5b749d1040cd932fb2fea0b1
#
_entry.id   ed319a1d5b749d1040cd932fb2fea0b1
#
_cell.length_a   1.000
_cell.length_b   1.000
_cell.length_c   1.000
_cell.angle_alpha   90.00
_cell.angle_beta   90.00
_cell.angle_gamma   90.00
#
_symmetry.space_group_name_H-M   'P 1'
#
loop_
_entity.id
_entity.type
_entity.pdbx_description
1 polymer ?
#
loop_
_entity_poly.entity_id
_entity_poly.type
_entity_poly.pdbx_seq_one_letter_code
_entity_poly.pdbx_strand_id
1 'polypeptide(L)'
;MTVLVTGGAGYIGSHMVYALVAAGERVVVLDNLTTGFDWAIAEGVPLIQGETGDQALAARIIKEHSVEAIIHFAASIVVPDSVADPLGYYKNNTVNSRALIECAVKGGVKHFIFSSTAAVYGNPARAPVTEDDAPAPMSPYGSSKLMTEIMLRDAGIAHGLGHVILRYFNVAGADPELRTGQSTKGATHLIKVAVETALGRREKMDVFGTDYPTPDGTCVRDYIHVSDLARAHLDALRYLRGGGASVTANCGYGRGYSVREVIDTVKKVSGVDFRVDLSPRRPGDPAQIVASSDRARAVLGWKPVHDDLAGIVGNALGWERKLMLRNR
;
A
#
# COMPACT_ATOMS: atom_id res chain seq x y z
N MET A 1 -18.87 -16.00 4.69
CA MET A 1 -17.96 -15.34 5.66
C MET A 1 -17.68 -13.96 5.17
N THR A 2 -17.42 -12.99 6.05
CA THR A 2 -17.29 -11.57 5.65
C THR A 2 -15.87 -11.09 5.92
N VAL A 3 -15.32 -10.33 4.98
CA VAL A 3 -14.02 -9.68 5.10
C VAL A 3 -14.23 -8.19 5.40
N LEU A 4 -13.67 -7.71 6.50
CA LEU A 4 -13.60 -6.28 6.81
C LEU A 4 -12.36 -5.68 6.15
N VAL A 5 -12.54 -4.69 5.29
CA VAL A 5 -11.45 -3.91 4.70
C VAL A 5 -11.41 -2.54 5.34
N THR A 6 -10.40 -2.25 6.13
CA THR A 6 -10.22 -0.91 6.69
C THR A 6 -9.36 -0.07 5.75
N GLY A 7 -9.70 1.20 5.56
CA GLY A 7 -9.10 2.03 4.53
C GLY A 7 -9.53 1.62 3.11
N GLY A 8 -10.70 0.97 3.00
CA GLY A 8 -11.22 0.42 1.74
C GLY A 8 -11.66 1.46 0.72
N ALA A 9 -11.83 2.72 1.11
CA ALA A 9 -12.10 3.84 0.22
C ALA A 9 -10.82 4.50 -0.33
N GLY A 10 -9.65 4.13 0.19
CA GLY A 10 -8.34 4.61 -0.25
C GLY A 10 -7.86 3.91 -1.52
N TYR A 11 -6.67 4.33 -2.02
CA TYR A 11 -6.08 3.84 -3.26
C TYR A 11 -5.95 2.30 -3.29
N ILE A 12 -5.16 1.72 -2.39
CA ILE A 12 -4.92 0.27 -2.38
C ILE A 12 -6.17 -0.48 -1.90
N GLY A 13 -6.85 0.05 -0.86
CA GLY A 13 -8.02 -0.58 -0.29
C GLY A 13 -9.17 -0.75 -1.28
N SER A 14 -9.43 0.23 -2.14
CA SER A 14 -10.47 0.11 -3.16
C SER A 14 -10.18 -0.98 -4.19
N HIS A 15 -8.93 -1.15 -4.63
CA HIS A 15 -8.54 -2.26 -5.49
C HIS A 15 -8.73 -3.62 -4.79
N MET A 16 -8.44 -3.68 -3.47
CA MET A 16 -8.70 -4.89 -2.69
C MET A 16 -10.19 -5.20 -2.60
N VAL A 17 -11.03 -4.19 -2.40
CA VAL A 17 -12.50 -4.34 -2.39
C VAL A 17 -12.97 -4.94 -3.72
N TYR A 18 -12.53 -4.39 -4.87
CA TYR A 18 -12.85 -4.96 -6.19
C TYR A 18 -12.35 -6.40 -6.36
N ALA A 19 -11.14 -6.70 -5.89
CA ALA A 19 -10.57 -8.04 -5.98
C ALA A 19 -11.35 -9.07 -5.13
N LEU A 20 -11.79 -8.69 -3.93
CA LEU A 20 -12.62 -9.53 -3.06
C LEU A 20 -14.00 -9.77 -3.66
N VAL A 21 -14.66 -8.74 -4.16
CA VAL A 21 -15.98 -8.85 -4.80
C VAL A 21 -15.88 -9.76 -6.03
N ALA A 22 -14.86 -9.59 -6.86
CA ALA A 22 -14.62 -10.48 -8.02
C ALA A 22 -14.33 -11.93 -7.62
N ALA A 23 -13.80 -12.17 -6.43
CA ALA A 23 -13.59 -13.49 -5.85
C ALA A 23 -14.85 -14.08 -5.18
N GLY A 24 -15.99 -13.37 -5.18
CA GLY A 24 -17.25 -13.80 -4.55
C GLY A 24 -17.29 -13.64 -3.03
N GLU A 25 -16.40 -12.82 -2.47
CA GLU A 25 -16.36 -12.56 -1.03
C GLU A 25 -17.42 -11.55 -0.60
N ARG A 26 -17.96 -11.72 0.59
CA ARG A 26 -18.75 -10.66 1.24
C ARG A 26 -17.79 -9.68 1.90
N VAL A 27 -17.93 -8.40 1.57
CA VAL A 27 -17.05 -7.34 2.01
C VAL A 27 -17.82 -6.28 2.78
N VAL A 28 -17.24 -5.74 3.83
CA VAL A 28 -17.66 -4.51 4.49
C VAL A 28 -16.44 -3.59 4.62
N VAL A 29 -16.63 -2.30 4.39
CA VAL A 29 -15.55 -1.30 4.45
C VAL A 29 -15.72 -0.43 5.70
N LEU A 30 -14.62 -0.21 6.42
CA LEU A 30 -14.50 0.84 7.45
C LEU A 30 -13.47 1.86 6.98
N ASP A 31 -13.88 3.10 6.79
CA ASP A 31 -13.02 4.20 6.32
C ASP A 31 -13.49 5.52 6.94
N ASN A 32 -12.56 6.42 7.29
CA ASN A 32 -12.92 7.74 7.80
C ASN A 32 -13.06 8.80 6.69
N LEU A 33 -12.76 8.43 5.44
CA LEU A 33 -12.80 9.27 4.24
C LEU A 33 -11.86 10.49 4.28
N THR A 34 -10.81 10.46 5.10
CA THR A 34 -9.82 11.55 5.17
C THR A 34 -9.05 11.69 3.85
N THR A 35 -8.68 10.57 3.24
CA THR A 35 -7.96 10.52 1.96
C THR A 35 -8.63 9.63 0.92
N GLY A 36 -9.58 8.82 1.37
CA GLY A 36 -10.39 7.94 0.53
C GLY A 36 -11.64 8.65 -0.01
N PHE A 37 -12.32 7.97 -0.91
CA PHE A 37 -13.52 8.45 -1.57
C PHE A 37 -14.58 7.35 -1.57
N ASP A 38 -15.80 7.66 -1.16
CA ASP A 38 -16.95 6.75 -1.15
C ASP A 38 -17.20 6.12 -2.53
N TRP A 39 -17.11 6.92 -3.57
CA TRP A 39 -17.30 6.49 -4.96
C TRP A 39 -16.21 5.54 -5.48
N ALA A 40 -15.08 5.36 -4.76
CA ALA A 40 -14.04 4.41 -5.14
C ALA A 40 -14.37 2.97 -4.75
N ILE A 41 -15.39 2.77 -3.93
CA ILE A 41 -15.85 1.47 -3.46
C ILE A 41 -16.73 0.80 -4.52
N ALA A 42 -16.61 -0.51 -4.67
CA ALA A 42 -17.45 -1.28 -5.57
C ALA A 42 -18.93 -1.19 -5.18
N GLU A 43 -19.81 -1.09 -6.16
CA GLU A 43 -21.24 -0.99 -5.96
C GLU A 43 -21.79 -2.14 -5.11
N GLY A 44 -22.70 -1.83 -4.19
CA GLY A 44 -23.32 -2.80 -3.30
C GLY A 44 -22.48 -3.19 -2.08
N VAL A 45 -21.24 -2.72 -1.95
CA VAL A 45 -20.40 -2.97 -0.77
C VAL A 45 -20.72 -1.95 0.32
N PRO A 46 -21.13 -2.37 1.54
CA PRO A 46 -21.38 -1.48 2.65
C PRO A 46 -20.14 -0.68 3.05
N LEU A 47 -20.27 0.64 3.11
CA LEU A 47 -19.30 1.56 3.70
C LEU A 47 -19.80 2.04 5.07
N ILE A 48 -18.99 1.83 6.07
CA ILE A 48 -19.20 2.37 7.42
C ILE A 48 -18.15 3.46 7.62
N GLN A 49 -18.58 4.69 7.78
CA GLN A 49 -17.67 5.80 8.04
C GLN A 49 -17.30 5.86 9.52
N GLY A 50 -16.00 5.84 9.80
CA GLY A 50 -15.48 5.91 11.15
C GLY A 50 -14.00 5.58 11.27
N GLU A 51 -13.51 5.68 12.51
CA GLU A 51 -12.10 5.44 12.85
C GLU A 51 -11.87 3.98 13.23
N THR A 52 -10.73 3.43 12.82
CA THR A 52 -10.33 2.06 13.24
C THR A 52 -10.02 1.96 14.73
N GLY A 53 -9.73 3.10 15.37
CA GLY A 53 -9.50 3.19 16.82
C GLY A 53 -10.78 3.23 17.65
N ASP A 54 -11.95 3.42 17.04
CA ASP A 54 -13.25 3.32 17.74
C ASP A 54 -13.59 1.86 17.99
N GLN A 55 -13.25 1.39 19.19
CA GLN A 55 -13.46 -0.01 19.60
C GLN A 55 -14.94 -0.40 19.63
N ALA A 56 -15.86 0.52 20.00
CA ALA A 56 -17.27 0.23 20.01
C ALA A 56 -17.80 0.01 18.59
N LEU A 57 -17.40 0.86 17.65
CA LEU A 57 -17.72 0.73 16.24
C LEU A 57 -17.11 -0.54 15.64
N ALA A 58 -15.83 -0.80 15.86
CA ALA A 58 -15.15 -1.97 15.34
C ALA A 58 -15.77 -3.28 15.84
N ALA A 59 -16.05 -3.38 17.15
CA ALA A 59 -16.71 -4.54 17.74
C ALA A 59 -18.13 -4.75 17.19
N ARG A 60 -18.88 -3.68 16.98
CA ARG A 60 -20.21 -3.73 16.37
C ARG A 60 -20.14 -4.27 14.94
N ILE A 61 -19.23 -3.75 14.10
CA ILE A 61 -19.03 -4.20 12.71
C ILE A 61 -18.69 -5.69 12.69
N ILE A 62 -17.73 -6.13 13.52
CA ILE A 62 -17.30 -7.52 13.61
C ILE A 62 -18.48 -8.43 13.91
N LYS A 63 -19.32 -8.05 14.88
CA LYS A 63 -20.49 -8.83 15.29
C LYS A 63 -21.60 -8.82 14.24
N GLU A 64 -22.04 -7.64 13.80
CA GLU A 64 -23.20 -7.50 12.88
C GLU A 64 -22.96 -8.13 11.52
N HIS A 65 -21.72 -8.01 11.01
CA HIS A 65 -21.36 -8.58 9.71
C HIS A 65 -20.75 -9.99 9.80
N SER A 66 -20.59 -10.56 11.01
CA SER A 66 -19.94 -11.87 11.24
C SER A 66 -18.57 -11.91 10.54
N VAL A 67 -17.71 -10.92 10.85
CA VAL A 67 -16.39 -10.75 10.24
C VAL A 67 -15.47 -11.90 10.64
N GLU A 68 -14.94 -12.59 9.66
CA GLU A 68 -13.97 -13.69 9.84
C GLU A 68 -12.53 -13.22 9.63
N ALA A 69 -12.33 -12.27 8.73
CA ALA A 69 -11.02 -11.77 8.37
C ALA A 69 -11.00 -10.24 8.28
N ILE A 70 -9.87 -9.64 8.65
CA ILE A 70 -9.62 -8.21 8.50
C ILE A 70 -8.44 -8.03 7.54
N ILE A 71 -8.58 -7.12 6.56
CA ILE A 71 -7.48 -6.63 5.74
C ILE A 71 -7.31 -5.14 6.05
N HIS A 72 -6.17 -4.80 6.66
CA HIS A 72 -5.96 -3.50 7.29
C HIS A 72 -5.05 -2.60 6.45
N PHE A 73 -5.65 -1.63 5.74
CA PHE A 73 -4.94 -0.60 4.97
C PHE A 73 -4.96 0.78 5.63
N ALA A 74 -5.94 1.06 6.50
CA ALA A 74 -6.12 2.38 7.10
C ALA A 74 -4.85 2.83 7.84
N ALA A 75 -4.24 3.91 7.36
CA ALA A 75 -3.02 4.49 7.93
C ALA A 75 -2.70 5.85 7.31
N SER A 76 -1.97 6.69 8.02
CA SER A 76 -1.24 7.83 7.48
C SER A 76 0.08 7.33 6.84
N ILE A 77 0.42 7.79 5.62
CA ILE A 77 1.47 7.16 4.79
C ILE A 77 2.56 8.13 4.30
N VAL A 78 2.42 9.43 4.53
CA VAL A 78 3.35 10.45 4.01
C VAL A 78 4.56 10.57 4.93
N VAL A 79 5.73 10.13 4.48
CA VAL A 79 6.95 10.08 5.31
C VAL A 79 7.34 11.47 5.85
N PRO A 80 7.41 12.55 5.04
CA PRO A 80 7.70 13.89 5.58
C PRO A 80 6.72 14.35 6.66
N ASP A 81 5.43 14.09 6.49
CA ASP A 81 4.40 14.46 7.47
C ASP A 81 4.61 13.69 8.79
N SER A 82 5.08 12.42 8.71
CA SER A 82 5.39 11.64 9.91
C SER A 82 6.53 12.23 10.72
N VAL A 83 7.48 12.91 10.07
CA VAL A 83 8.59 13.61 10.75
C VAL A 83 8.08 14.90 11.38
N ALA A 84 7.17 15.61 10.73
CA ALA A 84 6.56 16.84 11.23
C ALA A 84 5.59 16.60 12.41
N ASP A 85 4.80 15.52 12.36
CA ASP A 85 3.84 15.10 13.41
C ASP A 85 3.99 13.61 13.78
N PRO A 86 5.07 13.24 14.49
CA PRO A 86 5.29 11.83 14.85
C PRO A 86 4.21 11.26 15.78
N LEU A 87 3.70 12.07 16.71
CA LEU A 87 2.72 11.60 17.69
C LEU A 87 1.36 11.35 17.04
N GLY A 88 0.94 12.18 16.07
CA GLY A 88 -0.25 11.94 15.25
C GLY A 88 -0.13 10.65 14.44
N TYR A 89 1.05 10.38 13.88
CA TYR A 89 1.32 9.12 13.18
C TYR A 89 1.27 7.90 14.09
N TYR A 90 1.88 7.95 15.27
CA TYR A 90 1.78 6.85 16.23
C TYR A 90 0.35 6.65 16.72
N LYS A 91 -0.40 7.73 16.96
CA LYS A 91 -1.82 7.62 17.32
C LYS A 91 -2.60 6.91 16.22
N ASN A 92 -2.51 7.39 14.98
CA ASN A 92 -3.30 6.85 13.89
C ASN A 92 -2.85 5.43 13.48
N ASN A 93 -1.55 5.22 13.28
CA ASN A 93 -1.05 3.96 12.73
C ASN A 93 -0.84 2.88 13.79
N THR A 94 -0.42 3.25 15.02
CA THR A 94 -0.07 2.28 16.05
C THR A 94 -1.19 2.08 17.06
N VAL A 95 -1.69 3.17 17.66
CA VAL A 95 -2.72 3.09 18.73
C VAL A 95 -4.05 2.61 18.13
N ASN A 96 -4.47 3.16 16.99
CA ASN A 96 -5.71 2.74 16.35
C ASN A 96 -5.62 1.29 15.82
N SER A 97 -4.46 0.87 15.27
CA SER A 97 -4.27 -0.53 14.87
C SER A 97 -4.27 -1.47 16.06
N ARG A 98 -3.68 -1.09 17.20
CA ARG A 98 -3.76 -1.86 18.44
C ARG A 98 -5.22 -2.05 18.87
N ALA A 99 -6.02 -0.99 18.84
CA ALA A 99 -7.43 -1.06 19.20
C ALA A 99 -8.21 -2.02 18.27
N LEU A 100 -7.95 -1.97 16.95
CA LEU A 100 -8.55 -2.88 15.98
C LEU A 100 -8.13 -4.34 16.21
N ILE A 101 -6.84 -4.60 16.49
CA ILE A 101 -6.33 -5.95 16.79
C ILE A 101 -7.00 -6.50 18.06
N GLU A 102 -7.15 -5.68 19.11
CA GLU A 102 -7.85 -6.06 20.32
C GLU A 102 -9.32 -6.43 20.05
N CYS A 103 -10.02 -5.66 19.23
CA CYS A 103 -11.39 -5.97 18.80
C CYS A 103 -11.44 -7.26 17.97
N ALA A 104 -10.48 -7.49 17.09
CA ALA A 104 -10.39 -8.71 16.29
C ALA A 104 -10.25 -9.95 17.20
N VAL A 105 -9.34 -9.92 18.17
CA VAL A 105 -9.14 -11.00 19.14
C VAL A 105 -10.41 -11.25 19.96
N LYS A 106 -11.00 -10.21 20.56
CA LYS A 106 -12.21 -10.32 21.38
C LYS A 106 -13.43 -10.76 20.57
N GLY A 107 -13.52 -10.36 19.31
CA GLY A 107 -14.59 -10.72 18.39
C GLY A 107 -14.44 -12.08 17.73
N GLY A 108 -13.35 -12.81 17.99
CA GLY A 108 -13.10 -14.14 17.43
C GLY A 108 -12.76 -14.14 15.94
N VAL A 109 -12.26 -13.03 15.42
CA VAL A 109 -11.72 -12.93 14.04
C VAL A 109 -10.57 -13.94 13.90
N LYS A 110 -10.57 -14.68 12.78
CA LYS A 110 -9.60 -15.77 12.56
C LYS A 110 -8.33 -15.29 11.86
N HIS A 111 -8.46 -14.33 10.95
CA HIS A 111 -7.39 -13.94 10.03
C HIS A 111 -7.21 -12.42 10.00
N PHE A 112 -5.94 -11.99 10.03
CA PHE A 112 -5.60 -10.58 9.93
C PHE A 112 -4.49 -10.40 8.88
N ILE A 113 -4.78 -9.68 7.79
CA ILE A 113 -3.79 -9.35 6.78
C ILE A 113 -3.41 -7.88 6.96
N PHE A 114 -2.14 -7.63 7.20
CA PHE A 114 -1.62 -6.29 7.48
C PHE A 114 -0.80 -5.72 6.33
N SER A 115 -1.24 -4.57 5.89
CA SER A 115 -0.57 -3.73 4.90
C SER A 115 0.60 -2.99 5.56
N SER A 116 1.79 -3.62 5.54
CA SER A 116 3.05 -3.03 6.02
C SER A 116 3.81 -2.33 4.88
N THR A 117 5.08 -2.08 5.02
CA THR A 117 5.87 -1.22 4.12
C THR A 117 7.34 -1.61 4.09
N ALA A 118 8.01 -1.38 2.95
CA ALA A 118 9.48 -1.45 2.86
C ALA A 118 10.19 -0.42 3.76
N ALA A 119 9.51 0.65 4.20
CA ALA A 119 10.08 1.66 5.10
C ALA A 119 10.49 1.09 6.47
N VAL A 120 10.05 -0.10 6.84
CA VAL A 120 10.51 -0.81 8.05
C VAL A 120 11.98 -1.20 7.97
N TYR A 121 12.54 -1.39 6.76
CA TYR A 121 13.95 -1.75 6.56
C TYR A 121 14.90 -0.55 6.69
N GLY A 122 14.38 0.68 6.55
CA GLY A 122 15.21 1.88 6.54
C GLY A 122 16.16 1.93 5.35
N ASN A 123 17.46 1.96 5.62
CA ASN A 123 18.51 1.95 4.60
C ASN A 123 19.23 0.58 4.62
N PRO A 124 18.72 -0.41 3.88
CA PRO A 124 19.29 -1.75 3.91
C PRO A 124 20.70 -1.78 3.31
N ALA A 125 21.58 -2.64 3.88
CA ALA A 125 22.96 -2.78 3.43
C ALA A 125 23.09 -3.46 2.06
N ARG A 126 22.02 -4.14 1.60
CA ARG A 126 21.98 -4.87 0.32
C ARG A 126 20.64 -4.72 -0.38
N ALA A 127 20.66 -4.94 -1.68
CA ALA A 127 19.46 -5.10 -2.51
C ALA A 127 19.67 -6.31 -3.43
N PRO A 128 18.64 -7.17 -3.62
CA PRO A 128 17.29 -7.11 -3.02
C PRO A 128 17.29 -7.35 -1.50
N VAL A 129 16.34 -6.69 -0.79
CA VAL A 129 16.13 -6.88 0.64
C VAL A 129 15.18 -8.07 0.86
N THR A 130 15.47 -8.88 1.86
CA THR A 130 14.69 -10.05 2.25
C THR A 130 13.98 -9.80 3.58
N GLU A 131 13.04 -10.66 3.94
CA GLU A 131 12.32 -10.58 5.22
C GLU A 131 13.20 -10.95 6.43
N ASP A 132 14.37 -11.55 6.18
CA ASP A 132 15.36 -11.90 7.21
C ASP A 132 16.31 -10.73 7.52
N ASP A 133 16.30 -9.67 6.68
CA ASP A 133 17.03 -8.45 6.99
C ASP A 133 16.37 -7.72 8.17
N ALA A 134 17.20 -7.31 9.13
CA ALA A 134 16.72 -6.68 10.36
C ALA A 134 16.01 -5.35 10.07
N PRO A 135 14.77 -5.14 10.56
CA PRO A 135 14.11 -3.85 10.44
C PRO A 135 14.84 -2.75 11.21
N ALA A 136 15.10 -1.63 10.55
CA ALA A 136 15.72 -0.43 11.12
C ALA A 136 15.09 0.85 10.56
N PRO A 137 13.80 1.11 10.84
CA PRO A 137 13.08 2.23 10.24
C PRO A 137 13.70 3.57 10.55
N MET A 138 13.77 4.46 9.55
CA MET A 138 14.38 5.79 9.67
C MET A 138 13.33 6.90 9.81
N SER A 139 12.06 6.57 9.89
CA SER A 139 10.97 7.55 10.02
C SER A 139 9.89 7.08 10.99
N PRO A 140 9.15 7.99 11.62
CA PRO A 140 8.01 7.64 12.46
C PRO A 140 6.95 6.81 11.71
N TYR A 141 6.76 7.03 10.41
CA TYR A 141 5.92 6.17 9.58
C TYR A 141 6.41 4.71 9.58
N GLY A 142 7.67 4.47 9.24
CA GLY A 142 8.25 3.12 9.25
C GLY A 142 8.19 2.48 10.65
N SER A 143 8.52 3.24 11.68
CA SER A 143 8.43 2.78 13.08
C SER A 143 7.01 2.41 13.49
N SER A 144 6.01 3.22 13.12
CA SER A 144 4.59 2.94 13.43
C SER A 144 4.08 1.64 12.78
N LYS A 145 4.53 1.36 11.55
CA LYS A 145 4.20 0.10 10.86
C LYS A 145 4.90 -1.09 11.52
N LEU A 146 6.18 -0.97 11.86
CA LEU A 146 6.92 -2.03 12.57
C LEU A 146 6.31 -2.36 13.93
N MET A 147 5.88 -1.35 14.69
CA MET A 147 5.18 -1.57 15.97
C MET A 147 3.90 -2.38 15.78
N THR A 148 3.16 -2.14 14.71
CA THR A 148 1.95 -2.93 14.39
C THR A 148 2.29 -4.37 14.00
N GLU A 149 3.38 -4.60 13.27
CA GLU A 149 3.87 -5.95 12.98
C GLU A 149 4.20 -6.72 14.26
N ILE A 150 4.86 -6.07 15.24
CA ILE A 150 5.20 -6.65 16.54
C ILE A 150 3.92 -7.03 17.29
N MET A 151 2.96 -6.12 17.40
CA MET A 151 1.69 -6.39 18.08
C MET A 151 0.91 -7.55 17.45
N LEU A 152 0.90 -7.67 16.12
CA LEU A 152 0.24 -8.78 15.43
C LEU A 152 0.91 -10.12 15.72
N ARG A 153 2.24 -10.19 15.72
CA ARG A 153 2.97 -11.41 16.09
C ARG A 153 2.67 -11.83 17.50
N ASP A 154 2.71 -10.90 18.45
CA ASP A 154 2.45 -11.16 19.85
C ASP A 154 0.98 -11.61 20.07
N ALA A 155 0.02 -10.93 19.41
CA ALA A 155 -1.39 -11.33 19.43
C ALA A 155 -1.62 -12.70 18.79
N GLY A 156 -0.89 -13.03 17.73
CA GLY A 156 -0.92 -14.35 17.10
C GLY A 156 -0.47 -15.45 18.06
N ILE A 157 0.64 -15.23 18.75
CA ILE A 157 1.18 -16.17 19.76
C ILE A 157 0.22 -16.33 20.94
N ALA A 158 -0.29 -15.22 21.49
CA ALA A 158 -1.08 -15.23 22.70
C ALA A 158 -2.53 -15.70 22.51
N HIS A 159 -3.10 -15.44 21.32
CA HIS A 159 -4.55 -15.61 21.09
C HIS A 159 -4.89 -16.45 19.85
N GLY A 160 -3.89 -16.95 19.11
CA GLY A 160 -4.13 -17.75 17.92
C GLY A 160 -4.67 -16.96 16.73
N LEU A 161 -4.46 -15.63 16.68
CA LEU A 161 -4.85 -14.80 15.55
C LEU A 161 -3.91 -15.06 14.37
N GLY A 162 -4.38 -15.84 13.38
CA GLY A 162 -3.63 -16.09 12.15
C GLY A 162 -3.39 -14.78 11.37
N HIS A 163 -2.14 -14.49 10.99
CA HIS A 163 -1.86 -13.22 10.30
C HIS A 163 -0.84 -13.37 9.18
N VAL A 164 -1.00 -12.52 8.16
CA VAL A 164 0.01 -12.27 7.13
C VAL A 164 0.35 -10.79 7.14
N ILE A 165 1.65 -10.50 7.20
CA ILE A 165 2.20 -9.15 7.10
C ILE A 165 2.83 -9.01 5.71
N LEU A 166 2.30 -8.08 4.90
CA LEU A 166 2.83 -7.81 3.56
C LEU A 166 3.61 -6.49 3.58
N ARG A 167 4.95 -6.59 3.41
CA ARG A 167 5.83 -5.44 3.26
C ARG A 167 5.98 -5.14 1.78
N TYR A 168 5.29 -4.13 1.29
CA TYR A 168 5.35 -3.75 -0.11
C TYR A 168 6.14 -2.46 -0.34
N PHE A 169 6.52 -2.27 -1.58
CA PHE A 169 7.42 -1.22 -2.03
C PHE A 169 6.61 -0.08 -2.66
N ASN A 170 7.01 0.44 -3.82
CA ASN A 170 6.32 1.57 -4.41
C ASN A 170 5.10 1.13 -5.22
N VAL A 171 3.91 1.31 -4.67
CA VAL A 171 2.66 0.94 -5.35
C VAL A 171 2.32 1.95 -6.42
N ALA A 172 1.97 1.48 -7.60
CA ALA A 172 1.66 2.32 -8.76
C ALA A 172 0.61 1.68 -9.68
N GLY A 173 0.22 2.41 -10.71
CA GLY A 173 -0.83 1.96 -11.64
C GLY A 173 -2.24 2.28 -11.17
N ALA A 174 -3.19 1.68 -11.84
CA ALA A 174 -4.61 1.74 -11.53
C ALA A 174 -5.28 0.46 -12.01
N ASP A 175 -6.53 0.25 -11.64
CA ASP A 175 -7.32 -0.86 -12.17
C ASP A 175 -7.31 -0.87 -13.71
N PRO A 176 -6.98 -1.98 -14.36
CA PRO A 176 -6.93 -2.04 -15.83
C PRO A 176 -8.25 -1.65 -16.51
N GLU A 177 -9.40 -1.86 -15.84
CA GLU A 177 -10.72 -1.42 -16.31
C GLU A 177 -11.05 0.03 -15.88
N LEU A 178 -10.10 0.71 -15.23
CA LEU A 178 -10.24 2.08 -14.75
C LEU A 178 -11.46 2.28 -13.83
N ARG A 179 -11.82 1.30 -12.99
CA ARG A 179 -12.89 1.42 -11.99
C ARG A 179 -12.43 2.26 -10.80
N THR A 180 -11.15 2.12 -10.41
CA THR A 180 -10.51 2.84 -9.32
C THR A 180 -9.02 3.06 -9.59
N GLY A 181 -8.40 4.00 -8.87
CA GLY A 181 -6.99 4.36 -8.98
C GLY A 181 -6.58 5.40 -7.96
N GLN A 182 -5.31 5.84 -8.03
CA GLN A 182 -4.80 6.84 -7.09
C GLN A 182 -5.46 8.19 -7.28
N SER A 183 -6.33 8.58 -6.34
CA SER A 183 -7.15 9.80 -6.41
C SER A 183 -6.85 10.81 -5.30
N THR A 184 -6.02 10.44 -4.31
CA THR A 184 -5.67 11.31 -3.17
C THR A 184 -5.08 12.63 -3.66
N LYS A 185 -5.66 13.74 -3.20
CA LYS A 185 -5.16 15.08 -3.51
C LYS A 185 -3.78 15.30 -2.93
N GLY A 186 -2.89 15.92 -3.70
CA GLY A 186 -1.53 16.21 -3.23
C GLY A 186 -0.63 14.99 -3.08
N ALA A 187 -0.99 13.84 -3.65
CA ALA A 187 -0.16 12.64 -3.60
C ALA A 187 1.25 12.90 -4.16
N THR A 188 2.26 12.34 -3.47
CA THR A 188 3.69 12.57 -3.74
C THR A 188 4.38 11.39 -4.44
N HIS A 189 3.62 10.37 -4.81
CA HIS A 189 4.15 9.18 -5.51
C HIS A 189 4.68 9.55 -6.88
N LEU A 190 5.89 9.12 -7.23
CA LEU A 190 6.62 9.52 -8.43
C LEU A 190 5.77 9.40 -9.72
N ILE A 191 5.20 8.22 -9.98
CA ILE A 191 4.40 7.98 -11.20
C ILE A 191 3.17 8.90 -11.23
N LYS A 192 2.49 9.12 -10.10
CA LYS A 192 1.34 10.04 -10.00
C LYS A 192 1.75 11.47 -10.34
N VAL A 193 2.84 11.96 -9.74
CA VAL A 193 3.37 13.32 -10.01
C VAL A 193 3.76 13.47 -11.47
N ALA A 194 4.47 12.50 -12.04
CA ALA A 194 4.90 12.54 -13.44
C ALA A 194 3.72 12.52 -14.42
N VAL A 195 2.69 11.70 -14.14
CA VAL A 195 1.47 11.63 -14.95
C VAL A 195 0.66 12.94 -14.85
N GLU A 196 0.51 13.52 -13.66
CA GLU A 196 -0.13 14.83 -13.48
C GLU A 196 0.62 15.93 -14.23
N THR A 197 1.96 15.85 -14.26
CA THR A 197 2.78 16.81 -15.02
C THR A 197 2.59 16.64 -16.52
N ALA A 198 2.60 15.39 -17.01
CA ALA A 198 2.35 15.09 -18.42
C ALA A 198 0.96 15.54 -18.89
N LEU A 199 -0.03 15.56 -18.00
CA LEU A 199 -1.39 16.04 -18.30
C LEU A 199 -1.59 17.55 -18.04
N GLY A 200 -0.53 18.29 -17.73
CA GLY A 200 -0.59 19.75 -17.51
C GLY A 200 -1.25 20.16 -16.19
N ARG A 201 -1.46 19.23 -15.25
CA ARG A 201 -2.00 19.54 -13.92
C ARG A 201 -0.94 20.08 -12.96
N ARG A 202 0.33 19.87 -13.31
CA ARG A 202 1.51 20.47 -12.66
C ARG A 202 2.37 21.11 -13.72
N GLU A 203 2.94 22.25 -13.42
CA GLU A 203 3.83 22.97 -14.33
C GLU A 203 5.12 22.19 -14.59
N LYS A 204 5.63 21.52 -13.54
CA LYS A 204 6.88 20.77 -13.54
C LYS A 204 6.87 19.67 -12.50
N MET A 205 7.87 18.81 -12.55
CA MET A 205 8.23 17.93 -11.45
C MET A 205 9.70 18.08 -11.08
N ASP A 206 10.04 17.70 -9.83
CA ASP A 206 11.41 17.74 -9.33
C ASP A 206 11.99 16.34 -9.19
N VAL A 207 13.27 16.18 -9.58
CA VAL A 207 14.11 15.01 -9.29
C VAL A 207 15.00 15.34 -8.11
N PHE A 208 14.86 14.60 -7.01
CA PHE A 208 15.55 14.86 -5.75
C PHE A 208 16.83 14.02 -5.63
N GLY A 209 17.98 14.65 -5.84
CA GLY A 209 19.29 14.03 -5.84
C GLY A 209 19.64 13.37 -7.18
N THR A 210 20.85 13.69 -7.65
CA THR A 210 21.40 13.17 -8.93
C THR A 210 22.81 12.63 -8.74
N ASP A 211 23.21 12.42 -7.48
CA ASP A 211 24.56 12.04 -7.06
C ASP A 211 24.56 10.79 -6.18
N TYR A 212 23.47 9.98 -6.21
CA TYR A 212 23.42 8.69 -5.54
C TYR A 212 24.37 7.67 -6.22
N PRO A 213 24.91 6.69 -5.49
CA PRO A 213 25.74 5.63 -6.05
C PRO A 213 24.90 4.60 -6.84
N THR A 214 24.22 5.07 -7.87
CA THR A 214 23.35 4.32 -8.78
C THR A 214 23.75 4.60 -10.24
N PRO A 215 23.33 3.80 -11.22
CA PRO A 215 23.80 3.94 -12.60
C PRO A 215 23.59 5.33 -13.23
N ASP A 216 22.50 6.04 -12.88
CA ASP A 216 22.18 7.37 -13.42
C ASP A 216 22.19 8.48 -12.36
N GLY A 217 22.64 8.14 -11.16
CA GLY A 217 22.72 9.07 -10.02
C GLY A 217 21.40 9.32 -9.29
N THR A 218 20.28 8.76 -9.74
CA THR A 218 18.98 8.91 -9.07
C THR A 218 18.59 7.66 -8.28
N CYS A 219 17.65 7.81 -7.30
CA CYS A 219 17.22 6.70 -6.49
C CYS A 219 16.60 5.56 -7.31
N VAL A 220 16.83 4.31 -6.90
CA VAL A 220 16.24 3.12 -7.51
C VAL A 220 15.16 2.53 -6.59
N ARG A 221 13.98 2.25 -7.15
CA ARG A 221 12.81 1.72 -6.42
C ARG A 221 12.17 0.57 -7.19
N ASP A 222 11.60 -0.37 -6.43
CA ASP A 222 10.75 -1.43 -6.95
C ASP A 222 9.30 -0.93 -7.02
N TYR A 223 8.73 -0.95 -8.22
CA TYR A 223 7.36 -0.49 -8.47
C TYR A 223 6.45 -1.68 -8.69
N ILE A 224 5.48 -1.87 -7.79
CA ILE A 224 4.48 -2.92 -7.89
C ILE A 224 3.14 -2.37 -8.37
N HIS A 225 2.51 -3.05 -9.32
CA HIS A 225 1.16 -2.70 -9.78
C HIS A 225 0.15 -2.95 -8.66
N VAL A 226 -0.74 -2.00 -8.44
CA VAL A 226 -1.72 -2.06 -7.35
C VAL A 226 -2.64 -3.29 -7.43
N SER A 227 -2.99 -3.76 -8.64
CA SER A 227 -3.81 -4.98 -8.81
C SER A 227 -3.05 -6.25 -8.42
N ASP A 228 -1.73 -6.32 -8.68
CA ASP A 228 -0.91 -7.45 -8.23
C ASP A 228 -0.71 -7.44 -6.72
N LEU A 229 -0.63 -6.26 -6.11
CA LEU A 229 -0.63 -6.14 -4.66
C LEU A 229 -1.97 -6.56 -4.04
N ALA A 230 -3.10 -6.14 -4.62
CA ALA A 230 -4.42 -6.61 -4.17
C ALA A 230 -4.54 -8.14 -4.28
N ARG A 231 -4.01 -8.74 -5.35
CA ARG A 231 -3.93 -10.20 -5.49
C ARG A 231 -3.08 -10.84 -4.39
N ALA A 232 -1.93 -10.25 -4.03
CA ALA A 232 -1.11 -10.75 -2.92
C ALA A 232 -1.88 -10.81 -1.59
N HIS A 233 -2.72 -9.82 -1.31
CA HIS A 233 -3.58 -9.82 -0.13
C HIS A 233 -4.68 -10.89 -0.21
N LEU A 234 -5.26 -11.12 -1.38
CA LEU A 234 -6.23 -12.19 -1.60
C LEU A 234 -5.60 -13.57 -1.44
N ASP A 235 -4.38 -13.76 -1.99
CA ASP A 235 -3.64 -15.01 -1.84
C ASP A 235 -3.23 -15.25 -0.38
N ALA A 236 -2.87 -14.18 0.37
CA ALA A 236 -2.64 -14.24 1.81
C ALA A 236 -3.89 -14.69 2.60
N LEU A 237 -5.07 -14.19 2.24
CA LEU A 237 -6.33 -14.62 2.84
C LEU A 237 -6.62 -16.10 2.57
N ARG A 238 -6.44 -16.53 1.32
CA ARG A 238 -6.61 -17.94 0.93
C ARG A 238 -5.63 -18.86 1.64
N TYR A 239 -4.38 -18.43 1.76
CA TYR A 239 -3.33 -19.16 2.49
C TYR A 239 -3.70 -19.38 3.95
N LEU A 240 -4.13 -18.34 4.67
CA LEU A 240 -4.56 -18.47 6.06
C LEU A 240 -5.80 -19.35 6.22
N ARG A 241 -6.79 -19.22 5.34
CA ARG A 241 -7.99 -20.08 5.32
C ARG A 241 -7.65 -21.55 5.04
N GLY A 242 -6.59 -21.79 4.29
CA GLY A 242 -6.05 -23.14 4.05
C GLY A 242 -5.25 -23.71 5.25
N GLY A 243 -5.22 -23.01 6.39
CA GLY A 243 -4.48 -23.46 7.58
C GLY A 243 -3.00 -23.07 7.57
N GLY A 244 -2.58 -22.14 6.70
CA GLY A 244 -1.22 -21.64 6.62
C GLY A 244 -0.80 -20.92 7.91
N ALA A 245 0.45 -21.09 8.32
CA ALA A 245 1.03 -20.42 9.49
C ALA A 245 1.19 -18.92 9.27
N SER A 246 1.15 -18.13 10.35
CA SER A 246 1.42 -16.69 10.26
C SER A 246 2.79 -16.41 9.64
N VAL A 247 2.85 -15.43 8.72
CA VAL A 247 4.05 -15.14 7.95
C VAL A 247 4.17 -13.66 7.61
N THR A 248 5.43 -13.18 7.51
CA THR A 248 5.77 -11.89 6.90
C THR A 248 6.35 -12.15 5.52
N ALA A 249 5.90 -11.41 4.51
CA ALA A 249 6.39 -11.56 3.14
C ALA A 249 6.54 -10.18 2.44
N ASN A 250 7.59 -10.04 1.64
CA ASN A 250 7.80 -8.88 0.79
C ASN A 250 6.97 -8.99 -0.49
N CYS A 251 6.42 -7.86 -0.93
CA CYS A 251 5.70 -7.76 -2.20
C CYS A 251 6.33 -6.69 -3.09
N GLY A 252 7.01 -7.13 -4.12
CA GLY A 252 7.64 -6.34 -5.17
C GLY A 252 8.00 -7.26 -6.32
N TYR A 253 8.54 -6.73 -7.39
CA TYR A 253 8.90 -7.56 -8.55
C TYR A 253 10.33 -8.09 -8.50
N GLY A 254 11.17 -7.59 -7.58
CA GLY A 254 12.59 -7.90 -7.51
C GLY A 254 13.40 -7.13 -8.54
N ARG A 255 12.79 -6.14 -9.17
CA ARG A 255 13.38 -5.28 -10.19
C ARG A 255 13.24 -3.81 -9.80
N GLY A 256 14.34 -3.10 -9.78
CA GLY A 256 14.37 -1.67 -9.51
C GLY A 256 14.37 -0.85 -10.79
N TYR A 257 13.71 0.31 -10.73
CA TYR A 257 13.79 1.35 -11.75
C TYR A 257 14.25 2.67 -11.11
N SER A 258 15.11 3.38 -11.78
CA SER A 258 15.55 4.70 -11.35
C SER A 258 14.46 5.75 -11.54
N VAL A 259 14.61 6.90 -10.88
CA VAL A 259 13.67 8.01 -11.06
C VAL A 259 13.66 8.48 -12.53
N ARG A 260 14.83 8.52 -13.20
CA ARG A 260 14.93 8.90 -14.62
C ARG A 260 14.25 7.89 -15.52
N GLU A 261 14.48 6.59 -15.34
CA GLU A 261 13.81 5.54 -16.13
C GLU A 261 12.28 5.64 -16.03
N VAL A 262 11.74 5.94 -14.84
CA VAL A 262 10.29 6.17 -14.67
C VAL A 262 9.82 7.40 -15.43
N ILE A 263 10.54 8.52 -15.32
CA ILE A 263 10.20 9.76 -16.03
C ILE A 263 10.22 9.55 -17.54
N ASP A 264 11.27 8.92 -18.08
CA ASP A 264 11.40 8.62 -19.51
C ASP A 264 10.28 7.70 -19.99
N THR A 265 9.90 6.72 -19.16
CA THR A 265 8.74 5.85 -19.46
C THR A 265 7.45 6.66 -19.50
N VAL A 266 7.22 7.59 -18.55
CA VAL A 266 6.02 8.45 -18.57
C VAL A 266 6.01 9.35 -19.80
N LYS A 267 7.14 9.97 -20.16
CA LYS A 267 7.26 10.79 -21.39
C LYS A 267 6.93 9.96 -22.64
N LYS A 268 7.49 8.75 -22.73
CA LYS A 268 7.25 7.84 -23.85
C LYS A 268 5.78 7.41 -23.96
N VAL A 269 5.17 7.00 -22.84
CA VAL A 269 3.78 6.49 -22.82
C VAL A 269 2.76 7.60 -23.02
N SER A 270 3.01 8.79 -22.47
CA SER A 270 2.12 9.95 -22.61
C SER A 270 2.27 10.66 -23.96
N GLY A 271 3.44 10.55 -24.62
CA GLY A 271 3.82 11.33 -25.78
C GLY A 271 4.15 12.79 -25.47
N VAL A 272 4.33 13.15 -24.19
CA VAL A 272 4.56 14.54 -23.74
C VAL A 272 5.93 14.67 -23.10
N ASP A 273 6.75 15.61 -23.63
CA ASP A 273 8.01 16.01 -23.00
C ASP A 273 7.74 17.16 -22.01
N PHE A 274 7.50 16.81 -20.76
CA PHE A 274 7.22 17.77 -19.69
C PHE A 274 8.49 18.22 -18.97
N ARG A 275 8.40 19.37 -18.32
CA ARG A 275 9.51 19.99 -17.58
C ARG A 275 9.88 19.20 -16.32
N VAL A 276 11.20 18.96 -16.17
CA VAL A 276 11.80 18.30 -15.01
C VAL A 276 12.93 19.18 -14.49
N ASP A 277 12.84 19.58 -13.22
CA ASP A 277 13.89 20.33 -12.52
C ASP A 277 14.68 19.41 -11.59
N LEU A 278 15.96 19.73 -11.38
CA LEU A 278 16.82 18.98 -10.47
C LEU A 278 16.87 19.69 -9.11
N SER A 279 16.70 18.92 -8.04
CA SER A 279 16.70 19.42 -6.65
C SER A 279 17.68 18.62 -5.77
N PRO A 280 18.14 19.17 -4.65
CA PRO A 280 18.98 18.44 -3.69
C PRO A 280 18.30 17.16 -3.18
N ARG A 281 19.11 16.23 -2.65
CA ARG A 281 18.59 15.00 -2.03
C ARG A 281 17.58 15.32 -0.92
N ARG A 282 16.55 14.49 -0.81
CA ARG A 282 15.68 14.49 0.37
C ARG A 282 16.38 13.75 1.52
N PRO A 283 16.36 14.30 2.74
CA PRO A 283 16.87 13.58 3.90
C PRO A 283 16.17 12.23 4.10
N GLY A 284 16.94 11.17 4.33
CA GLY A 284 16.41 9.86 4.63
C GLY A 284 16.01 9.00 3.41
N ASP A 285 16.20 9.48 2.18
CA ASP A 285 15.95 8.65 0.99
C ASP A 285 17.12 7.66 0.77
N PRO A 286 16.88 6.33 0.81
CA PRO A 286 17.91 5.35 0.48
C PRO A 286 18.22 5.40 -1.02
N ALA A 287 19.50 5.13 -1.39
CA ALA A 287 19.92 5.09 -2.79
C ALA A 287 19.14 4.04 -3.59
N GLN A 288 18.96 2.86 -3.00
CA GLN A 288 18.26 1.74 -3.64
C GLN A 288 17.45 0.95 -2.62
N ILE A 289 16.22 0.60 -2.97
CA ILE A 289 15.41 -0.35 -2.22
C ILE A 289 14.56 -1.19 -3.17
N VAL A 290 14.87 -2.50 -3.22
CA VAL A 290 14.27 -3.50 -4.12
C VAL A 290 13.94 -4.74 -3.32
N ALA A 291 12.77 -5.36 -3.55
CA ALA A 291 12.31 -6.53 -2.83
C ALA A 291 13.00 -7.84 -3.30
N SER A 292 13.28 -8.79 -2.41
CA SER A 292 13.12 -10.21 -2.75
C SER A 292 11.69 -10.61 -2.41
N SER A 293 10.97 -11.19 -3.38
CA SER A 293 9.59 -11.67 -3.18
C SER A 293 9.49 -13.19 -3.21
N ASP A 294 10.61 -13.88 -3.02
CA ASP A 294 10.68 -15.34 -3.09
C ASP A 294 9.75 -15.98 -2.07
N ARG A 295 9.65 -15.40 -0.87
CA ARG A 295 8.76 -15.89 0.18
C ARG A 295 7.28 -15.75 -0.19
N ALA A 296 6.86 -14.61 -0.73
CA ALA A 296 5.49 -14.41 -1.21
C ALA A 296 5.13 -15.41 -2.31
N ARG A 297 6.04 -15.65 -3.26
CA ARG A 297 5.85 -16.62 -4.34
C ARG A 297 5.78 -18.05 -3.82
N ALA A 298 6.70 -18.46 -2.95
CA ALA A 298 6.80 -19.83 -2.46
C ALA A 298 5.69 -20.17 -1.46
N VAL A 299 5.37 -19.26 -0.52
CA VAL A 299 4.45 -19.54 0.59
C VAL A 299 3.01 -19.18 0.24
N LEU A 300 2.77 -17.99 -0.35
CA LEU A 300 1.43 -17.54 -0.68
C LEU A 300 0.98 -17.99 -2.07
N GLY A 301 1.89 -18.53 -2.89
CA GLY A 301 1.60 -18.86 -4.29
C GLY A 301 1.38 -17.61 -5.16
N TRP A 302 1.81 -16.45 -4.71
CA TRP A 302 1.61 -15.19 -5.43
C TRP A 302 2.29 -15.18 -6.79
N LYS A 303 1.51 -14.85 -7.83
CA LYS A 303 1.98 -14.76 -9.21
C LYS A 303 1.56 -13.40 -9.79
N PRO A 304 2.46 -12.41 -9.81
CA PRO A 304 2.20 -11.13 -10.45
C PRO A 304 2.01 -11.29 -11.95
N VAL A 305 1.18 -10.43 -12.55
CA VAL A 305 0.85 -10.45 -13.99
C VAL A 305 1.04 -9.08 -14.67
N HIS A 306 1.31 -8.02 -13.90
CA HIS A 306 1.46 -6.65 -14.38
C HIS A 306 2.91 -6.14 -14.20
N ASP A 307 3.91 -6.99 -14.34
CA ASP A 307 5.35 -6.69 -14.15
C ASP A 307 5.94 -5.97 -15.38
N ASP A 308 5.30 -4.89 -15.81
CA ASP A 308 5.77 -4.03 -16.90
C ASP A 308 5.56 -2.55 -16.54
N LEU A 309 6.66 -1.78 -16.47
CA LEU A 309 6.61 -0.37 -16.07
C LEU A 309 5.75 0.45 -17.05
N ALA A 310 5.80 0.18 -18.36
CA ALA A 310 5.00 0.91 -19.33
C ALA A 310 3.50 0.63 -19.15
N GLY A 311 3.12 -0.61 -18.85
CA GLY A 311 1.75 -0.97 -18.50
C GLY A 311 1.28 -0.30 -17.20
N ILE A 312 2.12 -0.29 -16.15
CA ILE A 312 1.84 0.41 -14.89
C ILE A 312 1.58 1.91 -15.14
N VAL A 313 2.45 2.55 -15.91
CA VAL A 313 2.32 3.96 -16.26
C VAL A 313 1.08 4.20 -17.13
N GLY A 314 0.80 3.32 -18.10
CA GLY A 314 -0.37 3.39 -18.96
C GLY A 314 -1.69 3.36 -18.17
N ASN A 315 -1.81 2.45 -17.21
CA ASN A 315 -2.98 2.40 -16.32
C ASN A 315 -3.10 3.65 -15.44
N ALA A 316 -1.99 4.14 -14.87
CA ALA A 316 -1.98 5.38 -14.10
C ALA A 316 -2.41 6.59 -14.93
N LEU A 317 -1.91 6.71 -16.17
CA LEU A 317 -2.26 7.78 -17.11
C LEU A 317 -3.74 7.71 -17.52
N GLY A 318 -4.23 6.51 -17.83
CA GLY A 318 -5.63 6.28 -18.16
C GLY A 318 -6.57 6.69 -17.03
N TRP A 319 -6.22 6.29 -15.80
CA TRP A 319 -6.98 6.68 -14.61
C TRP A 319 -6.97 8.20 -14.40
N GLU A 320 -5.83 8.85 -14.51
CA GLU A 320 -5.73 10.29 -14.30
C GLU A 320 -6.58 11.07 -15.29
N ARG A 321 -6.62 10.65 -16.56
CA ARG A 321 -7.53 11.22 -17.57
C ARG A 321 -9.00 11.06 -17.18
N LYS A 322 -9.39 9.87 -16.68
CA LYS A 322 -10.75 9.62 -16.20
C LYS A 322 -11.08 10.46 -14.98
N LEU A 323 -10.16 10.61 -14.03
CA LEU A 323 -10.33 11.41 -12.83
C LEU A 323 -10.52 12.91 -13.17
N MET A 324 -9.83 13.42 -14.19
CA MET A 324 -10.02 14.79 -14.67
C MET A 324 -11.43 15.04 -15.20
N LEU A 325 -12.04 14.05 -15.84
CA LEU A 325 -13.43 14.15 -16.32
C LEU A 325 -14.44 14.08 -15.16
N ARG A 326 -14.15 13.30 -14.13
CA ARG A 326 -15.00 13.18 -12.94
C ARG A 326 -15.03 14.46 -12.09
N ASN A 327 -13.92 15.18 -12.04
CA ASN A 327 -13.76 16.38 -11.19
C ASN A 327 -14.11 17.69 -11.91
N ARG A 328 -14.66 17.59 -13.12
CA ARG A 328 -15.28 18.71 -13.86
C ARG A 328 -16.76 18.83 -13.50
#